data_2a6e21960c8979dfec359cde9c76427f
#
_entry.id   2a6e21960c8979dfec359cde9c76427f
#
_cell.length_a   1.000
_cell.length_b   1.000
_cell.length_c   1.000
_cell.angle_alpha   90.00
_cell.angle_beta   90.00
_cell.angle_gamma   90.00
#
_symmetry.space_group_name_H-M   'P 1'
#
loop_
_entity.id
_entity.type
_entity.pdbx_description
1 polymer ?
#
loop_
_entity_poly.entity_id
_entity_poly.type
_entity_poly.pdbx_seq_one_letter_code
_entity_poly.pdbx_strand_id
1 'polypeptide(L)'
;SGGSGGSGGSGGSGGSGGSGGSGGSGGSGNNDGPGGNYSYTSGMDKELKQILFEIEKKENYEGALKKLEVYVYENPQNANGWNLIGFASRKLEQYDNSEIYYNTGLEIDPNHEGIISYQGELYLKTNRYEDALENLAVLDELCNFNCIEKKALAEAIKVYEEENSL
;
A
#
# COMPACT_ATOMS: atom_id res chain seq x y z
N SER A 1 23.35 45.72 -53.64
CA SER A 1 24.27 45.61 -52.54
C SER A 1 23.57 44.94 -51.39
N GLY A 2 23.79 43.74 -51.00
CA GLY A 2 25.08 43.17 -50.71
C GLY A 2 25.07 42.71 -49.26
N GLY A 3 25.37 41.44 -49.01
CA GLY A 3 25.79 40.89 -47.70
C GLY A 3 24.91 39.77 -47.21
N SER A 4 25.17 38.49 -47.44
CA SER A 4 26.15 37.62 -46.81
C SER A 4 25.97 37.59 -45.30
N GLY A 5 25.63 36.49 -44.64
CA GLY A 5 26.27 35.22 -44.49
C GLY A 5 26.33 34.90 -43.04
N GLY A 6 26.30 33.64 -42.62
CA GLY A 6 26.61 33.14 -41.28
C GLY A 6 25.72 32.01 -40.91
N SER A 7 26.00 30.91 -41.20
CA SER A 7 26.76 29.74 -40.77
C SER A 7 26.85 29.52 -39.28
N GLY A 8 26.31 28.35 -38.86
CA GLY A 8 27.07 27.46 -37.99
C GLY A 8 26.63 27.38 -36.56
N GLY A 9 26.29 26.22 -36.10
CA GLY A 9 26.17 25.88 -34.71
C GLY A 9 25.71 24.46 -34.49
N SER A 10 26.61 23.57 -34.82
CA SER A 10 26.50 22.14 -34.47
C SER A 10 26.74 21.92 -32.99
N GLY A 11 26.08 20.89 -32.45
CA GLY A 11 26.74 20.04 -31.49
C GLY A 11 26.21 20.09 -30.09
N GLY A 12 25.68 19.00 -29.66
CA GLY A 12 25.37 18.71 -28.29
C GLY A 12 24.84 17.30 -28.12
N SER A 13 25.67 16.34 -28.45
CA SER A 13 25.50 14.94 -28.07
C SER A 13 25.85 14.74 -26.62
N GLY A 14 25.12 13.86 -25.99
CA GLY A 14 25.72 13.06 -24.94
C GLY A 14 25.12 13.19 -23.57
N GLY A 15 24.47 12.16 -23.15
CA GLY A 15 24.06 11.96 -21.77
C GLY A 15 23.47 10.59 -21.59
N SER A 16 24.24 9.56 -21.96
CA SER A 16 23.97 8.20 -21.52
C SER A 16 24.42 8.00 -20.10
N GLY A 17 23.68 7.26 -19.31
CA GLY A 17 24.26 6.54 -18.20
C GLY A 17 23.59 6.76 -16.88
N GLY A 18 22.89 5.76 -16.44
CA GLY A 18 22.40 5.69 -15.10
C GLY A 18 21.75 4.34 -14.84
N SER A 19 22.46 3.27 -15.21
CA SER A 19 22.14 1.92 -14.71
C SER A 19 22.67 1.79 -13.30
N GLY A 20 21.91 1.15 -12.45
CA GLY A 20 22.49 0.47 -11.31
C GLY A 20 21.86 0.83 -9.97
N GLY A 21 21.13 -0.08 -9.47
CA GLY A 21 20.67 -0.07 -8.10
C GLY A 21 19.95 -1.36 -7.77
N SER A 22 20.58 -2.49 -8.06
CA SER A 22 20.22 -3.77 -7.46
C SER A 22 20.75 -3.83 -6.05
N GLY A 23 19.98 -4.30 -5.12
CA GLY A 23 20.53 -4.90 -3.93
C GLY A 23 19.90 -4.41 -2.64
N GLY A 24 19.10 -5.24 -2.08
CA GLY A 24 18.67 -5.12 -0.70
C GLY A 24 17.97 -6.39 -0.28
N SER A 25 18.78 -7.42 -0.07
CA SER A 25 18.34 -8.68 0.52
C SER A 25 18.05 -8.53 2.01
N GLY A 26 16.95 -9.09 2.45
CA GLY A 26 16.89 -9.82 3.70
C GLY A 26 16.58 -9.04 4.96
N GLY A 27 15.39 -9.24 5.43
CA GLY A 27 15.03 -8.97 6.81
C GLY A 27 13.77 -9.76 7.15
N SER A 28 13.99 -10.93 7.76
CA SER A 28 12.93 -11.71 8.36
C SER A 28 12.49 -11.00 9.62
N GLY A 29 11.31 -10.43 9.64
CA GLY A 29 10.74 -9.78 10.81
C GLY A 29 9.23 -9.88 10.80
N ASN A 30 8.65 -10.21 11.91
CA ASN A 30 7.24 -10.38 12.18
C ASN A 30 6.41 -9.22 11.64
N ASN A 31 5.54 -9.52 10.69
CA ASN A 31 4.86 -8.58 9.82
C ASN A 31 3.45 -8.25 10.29
N ASP A 32 3.33 -7.52 11.41
CA ASP A 32 2.05 -6.95 11.85
C ASP A 32 1.87 -5.48 11.46
N GLY A 33 2.68 -4.96 10.55
CA GLY A 33 2.65 -3.55 10.16
C GLY A 33 2.61 -3.36 8.64
N PRO A 34 2.19 -2.19 8.16
CA PRO A 34 2.15 -1.86 6.74
C PRO A 34 3.52 -1.83 6.08
N GLY A 35 4.59 -2.02 6.84
CA GLY A 35 5.97 -2.01 6.36
C GLY A 35 6.59 -3.33 6.06
N GLY A 36 5.89 -4.41 6.28
CA GLY A 36 6.42 -5.70 5.91
C GLY A 36 6.34 -5.90 4.41
N ASN A 37 7.39 -5.59 3.66
CA ASN A 37 7.63 -6.06 2.27
C ASN A 37 6.41 -6.15 1.33
N TYR A 38 5.44 -5.25 1.48
CA TYR A 38 4.24 -5.28 0.67
C TYR A 38 4.47 -4.71 -0.71
N SER A 39 3.97 -5.39 -1.72
CA SER A 39 4.06 -4.94 -3.11
C SER A 39 3.33 -3.62 -3.34
N TYR A 40 2.35 -3.28 -2.52
CA TYR A 40 1.61 -2.03 -2.63
C TYR A 40 2.40 -0.76 -2.30
N THR A 41 3.62 -0.87 -1.75
CA THR A 41 4.53 0.30 -1.64
C THR A 41 5.01 0.78 -2.99
N SER A 42 4.88 -0.06 -4.02
CA SER A 42 5.03 0.34 -5.41
C SER A 42 3.94 1.36 -5.75
N GLY A 43 4.34 2.55 -6.20
CA GLY A 43 3.39 3.63 -6.51
C GLY A 43 3.11 4.61 -5.37
N MET A 44 3.61 4.37 -4.16
CA MET A 44 3.57 5.38 -3.12
C MET A 44 4.53 6.53 -3.42
N ASP A 45 4.04 7.76 -3.29
CA ASP A 45 4.88 8.95 -3.35
C ASP A 45 5.73 9.13 -2.08
N LYS A 46 6.53 10.19 -2.07
CA LYS A 46 7.47 10.46 -0.98
C LYS A 46 6.77 10.75 0.35
N GLU A 47 5.65 11.48 0.30
CA GLU A 47 4.91 11.87 1.49
C GLU A 47 4.27 10.65 2.14
N LEU A 48 3.61 9.82 1.37
CA LEU A 48 2.97 8.61 1.84
C LEU A 48 3.99 7.61 2.41
N LYS A 49 5.16 7.47 1.78
CA LYS A 49 6.28 6.67 2.32
C LYS A 49 6.81 7.20 3.65
N GLN A 50 6.82 8.52 3.83
CA GLN A 50 7.23 9.12 5.10
C GLN A 50 6.22 8.83 6.21
N ILE A 51 4.92 8.96 5.93
CA ILE A 51 3.86 8.62 6.89
C ILE A 51 3.93 7.14 7.26
N LEU A 52 4.10 6.26 6.28
CA LEU A 52 4.29 4.82 6.50
C LEU A 52 5.49 4.55 7.42
N PHE A 53 6.62 5.17 7.16
CA PHE A 53 7.81 5.04 8.02
C PHE A 53 7.55 5.49 9.47
N GLU A 54 6.78 6.56 9.67
CA GLU A 54 6.42 7.02 11.01
C GLU A 54 5.52 6.02 11.74
N ILE A 55 4.57 5.40 11.02
CA ILE A 55 3.75 4.31 11.56
C ILE A 55 4.63 3.14 12.01
N GLU A 56 5.52 2.66 11.14
CA GLU A 56 6.38 1.51 11.40
C GLU A 56 7.35 1.72 12.56
N LYS A 57 7.92 2.91 12.66
CA LYS A 57 8.97 3.20 13.66
C LYS A 57 8.45 3.70 14.99
N LYS A 58 7.28 4.32 15.01
CA LYS A 58 6.77 5.02 16.19
C LYS A 58 5.42 4.49 16.67
N GLU A 59 4.77 3.64 15.87
CA GLU A 59 3.41 3.16 16.12
C GLU A 59 2.42 4.30 16.45
N ASN A 60 2.69 5.49 15.91
CA ASN A 60 1.87 6.69 16.14
C ASN A 60 0.70 6.73 15.14
N TYR A 61 -0.27 5.85 15.34
CA TYR A 61 -1.44 5.76 14.47
C TYR A 61 -2.32 7.02 14.50
N GLU A 62 -2.45 7.68 15.65
CA GLU A 62 -3.22 8.93 15.77
C GLU A 62 -2.57 10.07 14.99
N GLY A 63 -1.25 10.23 15.11
CA GLY A 63 -0.50 11.21 14.35
C GLY A 63 -0.51 10.93 12.85
N ALA A 64 -0.40 9.67 12.49
CA ALA A 64 -0.50 9.23 11.09
C ALA A 64 -1.91 9.49 10.53
N LEU A 65 -2.96 9.18 11.28
CA LEU A 65 -4.34 9.40 10.84
C LEU A 65 -4.59 10.86 10.45
N LYS A 66 -4.16 11.81 11.28
CA LYS A 66 -4.30 13.25 10.97
C LYS A 66 -3.58 13.67 9.68
N LYS A 67 -2.40 13.12 9.43
CA LYS A 67 -1.65 13.40 8.19
C LYS A 67 -2.32 12.74 6.99
N LEU A 68 -2.81 11.53 7.16
CA LEU A 68 -3.50 10.78 6.11
C LEU A 68 -4.83 11.40 5.73
N GLU A 69 -5.57 12.00 6.68
CA GLU A 69 -6.79 12.76 6.39
C GLU A 69 -6.51 13.93 5.44
N VAL A 70 -5.42 14.66 5.67
CA VAL A 70 -4.97 15.73 4.76
C VAL A 70 -4.54 15.15 3.41
N TYR A 71 -3.74 14.08 3.45
CA TYR A 71 -3.22 13.45 2.24
C TYR A 71 -4.34 12.96 1.31
N VAL A 72 -5.34 12.23 1.82
CA VAL A 72 -6.43 11.71 0.97
C VAL A 72 -7.36 12.82 0.48
N TYR A 73 -7.47 13.93 1.21
CA TYR A 73 -8.18 15.11 0.74
C TYR A 73 -7.48 15.77 -0.44
N GLU A 74 -6.15 15.86 -0.41
CA GLU A 74 -5.34 16.46 -1.48
C GLU A 74 -5.12 15.47 -2.66
N ASN A 75 -5.11 14.16 -2.38
CA ASN A 75 -4.84 13.10 -3.34
C ASN A 75 -5.97 12.05 -3.38
N PRO A 76 -7.23 12.44 -3.65
CA PRO A 76 -8.40 11.56 -3.48
C PRO A 76 -8.41 10.34 -4.41
N GLN A 77 -7.62 10.35 -5.49
CA GLN A 77 -7.52 9.25 -6.45
C GLN A 77 -6.34 8.30 -6.17
N ASN A 78 -5.64 8.47 -5.06
CA ASN A 78 -4.54 7.58 -4.68
C ASN A 78 -5.04 6.47 -3.74
N ALA A 79 -5.26 5.27 -4.26
CA ALA A 79 -5.73 4.12 -3.49
C ALA A 79 -4.78 3.74 -2.33
N ASN A 80 -3.48 3.95 -2.46
CA ASN A 80 -2.52 3.71 -1.37
C ASN A 80 -2.77 4.62 -0.17
N GLY A 81 -3.19 5.87 -0.39
CA GLY A 81 -3.59 6.77 0.70
C GLY A 81 -4.78 6.23 1.47
N TRP A 82 -5.82 5.79 0.77
CA TRP A 82 -7.01 5.17 1.36
C TRP A 82 -6.68 3.86 2.08
N ASN A 83 -5.72 3.09 1.56
CA ASN A 83 -5.23 1.89 2.25
C ASN A 83 -4.60 2.22 3.60
N LEU A 84 -3.70 3.20 3.65
CA LEU A 84 -3.00 3.55 4.89
C LEU A 84 -3.92 4.21 5.92
N ILE A 85 -4.86 5.07 5.52
CA ILE A 85 -5.81 5.65 6.46
C ILE A 85 -6.77 4.60 7.01
N GLY A 86 -7.19 3.64 6.19
CA GLY A 86 -7.96 2.48 6.62
C GLY A 86 -7.19 1.63 7.64
N PHE A 87 -5.91 1.38 7.38
CA PHE A 87 -5.03 0.67 8.30
C PHE A 87 -4.87 1.41 9.64
N ALA A 88 -4.55 2.70 9.64
CA ALA A 88 -4.40 3.49 10.86
C ALA A 88 -5.70 3.51 11.68
N SER A 89 -6.84 3.68 11.03
CA SER A 89 -8.15 3.64 11.67
C SER A 89 -8.44 2.27 12.28
N ARG A 90 -8.09 1.17 11.61
CA ARG A 90 -8.25 -0.19 12.15
C ARG A 90 -7.39 -0.41 13.40
N LYS A 91 -6.15 0.08 13.41
CA LYS A 91 -5.26 -0.01 14.57
C LYS A 91 -5.77 0.82 15.77
N LEU A 92 -6.55 1.86 15.51
CA LEU A 92 -7.24 2.68 16.52
C LEU A 92 -8.64 2.14 16.86
N GLU A 93 -8.99 0.95 16.39
CA GLU A 93 -10.29 0.30 16.58
C GLU A 93 -11.48 1.10 16.04
N GLN A 94 -11.23 2.05 15.14
CA GLN A 94 -12.24 2.82 14.41
C GLN A 94 -12.72 2.01 13.19
N TYR A 95 -13.34 0.85 13.44
CA TYR A 95 -13.62 -0.15 12.41
C TYR A 95 -14.57 0.33 11.32
N ASP A 96 -15.60 1.10 11.67
CA ASP A 96 -16.56 1.65 10.69
C ASP A 96 -15.86 2.61 9.72
N ASN A 97 -15.01 3.50 10.24
CA ASN A 97 -14.21 4.42 9.41
C ASN A 97 -13.21 3.63 8.54
N SER A 98 -12.55 2.64 9.12
CA SER A 98 -11.61 1.79 8.40
C SER A 98 -12.27 1.12 7.19
N GLU A 99 -13.48 0.57 7.35
CA GLU A 99 -14.23 -0.07 6.26
C GLU A 99 -14.59 0.94 5.16
N ILE A 100 -15.05 2.13 5.52
CA ILE A 100 -15.33 3.21 4.57
C ILE A 100 -14.09 3.56 3.75
N TYR A 101 -12.94 3.69 4.39
CA TYR A 101 -11.69 4.05 3.71
C TYR A 101 -11.21 2.93 2.78
N TYR A 102 -11.27 1.66 3.20
CA TYR A 102 -10.93 0.54 2.32
C TYR A 102 -11.87 0.46 1.12
N ASN A 103 -13.17 0.61 1.33
CA ASN A 103 -14.15 0.61 0.24
C ASN A 103 -13.88 1.75 -0.75
N THR A 104 -13.57 2.95 -0.27
CA THR A 104 -13.19 4.08 -1.13
C THR A 104 -11.94 3.77 -1.96
N GLY A 105 -10.93 3.14 -1.36
CA GLY A 105 -9.74 2.71 -2.09
C GLY A 105 -10.03 1.66 -3.15
N LEU A 106 -10.94 0.71 -2.89
CA LEU A 106 -11.36 -0.32 -3.85
C LEU A 106 -12.28 0.22 -4.95
N GLU A 107 -12.99 1.32 -4.75
CA GLU A 107 -13.68 2.03 -5.83
C GLU A 107 -12.71 2.64 -6.84
N ILE A 108 -11.53 3.05 -6.38
CA ILE A 108 -10.47 3.62 -7.23
C ILE A 108 -9.67 2.52 -7.92
N ASP A 109 -9.25 1.51 -7.16
CA ASP A 109 -8.49 0.36 -7.64
C ASP A 109 -9.11 -0.94 -7.08
N PRO A 110 -10.05 -1.56 -7.81
CA PRO A 110 -10.73 -2.78 -7.37
C PRO A 110 -9.80 -3.99 -7.15
N ASN A 111 -8.61 -3.96 -7.74
CA ASN A 111 -7.63 -5.04 -7.66
C ASN A 111 -6.47 -4.72 -6.71
N HIS A 112 -6.63 -3.75 -5.84
CA HIS A 112 -5.59 -3.36 -4.90
C HIS A 112 -5.37 -4.43 -3.82
N GLU A 113 -4.43 -5.31 -4.04
CA GLU A 113 -4.15 -6.49 -3.20
C GLU A 113 -3.95 -6.12 -1.71
N GLY A 114 -3.24 -5.02 -1.43
CA GLY A 114 -3.01 -4.53 -0.07
C GLY A 114 -4.30 -4.14 0.67
N ILE A 115 -5.25 -3.48 -0.03
CA ILE A 115 -6.54 -3.12 0.56
C ILE A 115 -7.38 -4.38 0.81
N ILE A 116 -7.45 -5.29 -0.15
CA ILE A 116 -8.22 -6.54 -0.04
C ILE A 116 -7.72 -7.36 1.16
N SER A 117 -6.39 -7.45 1.33
CA SER A 117 -5.78 -8.14 2.46
C SER A 117 -6.14 -7.48 3.80
N TYR A 118 -5.94 -6.18 3.95
CA TYR A 118 -6.24 -5.47 5.19
C TYR A 118 -7.73 -5.38 5.52
N GLN A 119 -8.58 -5.29 4.51
CA GLN A 119 -10.03 -5.37 4.70
C GLN A 119 -10.43 -6.77 5.20
N GLY A 120 -9.81 -7.82 4.69
CA GLY A 120 -10.00 -9.18 5.21
C GLY A 120 -9.64 -9.28 6.70
N GLU A 121 -8.52 -8.69 7.12
CA GLU A 121 -8.16 -8.61 8.54
C GLU A 121 -9.17 -7.78 9.37
N LEU A 122 -9.72 -6.70 8.80
CA LEU A 122 -10.79 -5.91 9.43
C LEU A 122 -12.04 -6.78 9.65
N TYR A 123 -12.41 -7.59 8.68
CA TYR A 123 -13.55 -8.50 8.79
C TYR A 123 -13.37 -9.51 9.92
N LEU A 124 -12.16 -10.05 10.11
CA LEU A 124 -11.87 -10.92 11.26
C LEU A 124 -12.03 -10.16 12.60
N LYS A 125 -11.59 -8.91 12.69
CA LYS A 125 -11.75 -8.06 13.89
C LYS A 125 -13.22 -7.75 14.20
N THR A 126 -14.08 -7.79 13.22
CA THR A 126 -15.52 -7.52 13.35
C THR A 126 -16.39 -8.79 13.29
N ASN A 127 -15.79 -9.98 13.46
CA ASN A 127 -16.44 -11.28 13.43
C ASN A 127 -17.18 -11.59 12.12
N ARG A 128 -16.65 -11.12 11.02
CA ARG A 128 -17.15 -11.35 9.66
C ARG A 128 -16.24 -12.34 8.92
N TYR A 129 -16.15 -13.54 9.44
CA TYR A 129 -15.25 -14.58 8.96
C TYR A 129 -15.45 -14.92 7.48
N GLU A 130 -16.71 -15.07 7.06
CA GLU A 130 -17.05 -15.42 5.66
C GLU A 130 -16.57 -14.32 4.68
N ASP A 131 -16.72 -13.06 5.05
CA ASP A 131 -16.24 -11.93 4.22
C ASP A 131 -14.70 -11.94 4.11
N ALA A 132 -14.01 -12.36 5.16
CA ALA A 132 -12.55 -12.52 5.11
C ALA A 132 -12.12 -13.67 4.18
N LEU A 133 -12.87 -14.79 4.15
CA LEU A 133 -12.64 -15.88 3.21
C LEU A 133 -12.90 -15.45 1.76
N GLU A 134 -13.94 -14.62 1.51
CA GLU A 134 -14.19 -14.06 0.18
C GLU A 134 -13.03 -13.20 -0.29
N ASN A 135 -12.49 -12.33 0.57
CA ASN A 135 -11.31 -11.54 0.24
C ASN A 135 -10.07 -12.41 -0.03
N LEU A 136 -9.89 -13.50 0.71
CA LEU A 136 -8.81 -14.45 0.43
C LEU A 136 -8.98 -15.12 -0.93
N ALA A 137 -10.20 -15.50 -1.31
CA ALA A 137 -10.48 -16.07 -2.63
C ALA A 137 -10.19 -15.06 -3.75
N VAL A 138 -10.55 -13.78 -3.58
CA VAL A 138 -10.20 -12.73 -4.54
C VAL A 138 -8.69 -12.60 -4.67
N LEU A 139 -7.94 -12.60 -3.58
CA LEU A 139 -6.46 -12.58 -3.63
C LEU A 139 -5.88 -13.83 -4.30
N ASP A 140 -6.52 -14.98 -4.16
CA ASP A 140 -6.10 -16.21 -4.86
C ASP A 140 -6.20 -16.08 -6.39
N GLU A 141 -7.23 -15.40 -6.87
CA GLU A 141 -7.42 -15.14 -8.30
C GLU A 141 -6.47 -14.06 -8.83
N LEU A 142 -6.22 -13.00 -8.05
CA LEU A 142 -5.36 -11.88 -8.46
C LEU A 142 -3.87 -12.25 -8.42
N CYS A 143 -3.48 -13.04 -7.44
CA CYS A 143 -2.09 -13.35 -7.15
C CYS A 143 -1.60 -14.58 -7.88
N ASN A 144 -0.76 -14.41 -8.89
CA ASN A 144 -0.24 -15.51 -9.68
C ASN A 144 0.84 -16.35 -8.97
N PHE A 145 1.72 -15.72 -8.18
CA PHE A 145 2.81 -16.43 -7.50
C PHE A 145 3.39 -15.60 -6.35
N ASN A 146 3.54 -16.22 -5.19
CA ASN A 146 4.27 -15.66 -4.04
C ASN A 146 3.74 -14.33 -3.50
N CYS A 147 2.43 -14.14 -3.53
CA CYS A 147 1.73 -12.95 -3.06
C CYS A 147 1.80 -12.84 -1.54
N ILE A 148 2.39 -11.75 -1.07
CA ILE A 148 2.59 -11.49 0.35
C ILE A 148 1.25 -11.18 1.02
N GLU A 149 0.40 -10.41 0.36
CA GLU A 149 -0.91 -9.99 0.81
C GLU A 149 -1.83 -11.20 1.04
N LYS A 150 -1.83 -12.15 0.11
CA LYS A 150 -2.55 -13.43 0.25
C LYS A 150 -2.04 -14.24 1.45
N LYS A 151 -0.71 -14.35 1.61
CA LYS A 151 -0.12 -15.10 2.72
C LYS A 151 -0.45 -14.46 4.06
N ALA A 152 -0.41 -13.13 4.14
CA ALA A 152 -0.73 -12.39 5.35
C ALA A 152 -2.19 -12.63 5.78
N LEU A 153 -3.14 -12.52 4.84
CA LEU A 153 -4.54 -12.77 5.15
C LEU A 153 -4.81 -14.24 5.49
N ALA A 154 -4.21 -15.19 4.77
CA ALA A 154 -4.35 -16.61 5.06
C ALA A 154 -3.84 -16.95 6.47
N GLU A 155 -2.73 -16.37 6.91
CA GLU A 155 -2.21 -16.58 8.27
C GLU A 155 -3.13 -15.94 9.32
N ALA A 156 -3.66 -14.74 9.06
CA ALA A 156 -4.62 -14.10 9.96
C ALA A 156 -5.91 -14.93 10.12
N ILE A 157 -6.41 -15.51 9.03
CA ILE A 157 -7.57 -16.40 9.05
C ILE A 157 -7.26 -17.65 9.88
N LYS A 158 -6.12 -18.28 9.67
CA LYS A 158 -5.71 -19.46 10.43
C LYS A 158 -5.67 -19.18 11.94
N VAL A 159 -5.07 -18.06 12.35
CA VAL A 159 -5.04 -17.65 13.76
C VAL A 159 -6.46 -17.46 14.30
N TYR A 160 -7.32 -16.80 13.54
CA TYR A 160 -8.72 -16.61 13.91
C TYR A 160 -9.48 -17.94 14.09
N GLU A 161 -9.26 -18.91 13.19
CA GLU A 161 -9.85 -20.25 13.27
C GLU A 161 -9.39 -21.00 14.53
N GLU A 162 -8.09 -20.94 14.84
CA GLU A 162 -7.52 -21.56 16.05
C GLU A 162 -8.09 -20.94 17.33
N GLU A 163 -8.24 -19.61 17.38
CA GLU A 163 -8.79 -18.89 18.53
C GLU A 163 -10.30 -19.15 18.74
N ASN A 164 -11.04 -19.41 17.66
CA ASN A 164 -12.48 -19.62 17.69
C ASN A 164 -12.89 -21.09 17.56
N SER A 165 -11.93 -22.01 17.53
CA SER A 165 -12.15 -23.46 17.42
C SER A 165 -13.01 -23.86 16.19
N LEU A 166 -12.71 -23.23 15.05
CA LEU A 166 -13.37 -23.47 13.76
C LEU A 166 -12.63 -24.55 12.96
#